data_e5d14a344f475b34243258308712a6ae
#
_entry.id   e5d14a344f475b34243258308712a6ae
#
_cell.length_a   1.000
_cell.length_b   1.000
_cell.length_c   1.000
_cell.angle_alpha   90.00
_cell.angle_beta   90.00
_cell.angle_gamma   90.00
#
_symmetry.space_group_name_H-M   'P 1'
#
loop_
_entity.id
_entity.type
_entity.pdbx_description
1 polymer ?
#
loop_
_entity_poly.entity_id
_entity_poly.type
_entity_poly.pdbx_seq_one_letter_code
_entity_poly.pdbx_strand_id
1 'polypeptide(L)'
;MNGAGDARRLYLLPFDDRRTFSIKALGWNGVPSAEQSAQIAAAKQVFYEGFRAAVATGVPKQKAGLLIDERFGTAILRDALARGYTVVYSVERSGQGEFDFENGKEFVRKIETLQPTFCRVLVRYNSRGERALNQRQVERLSRLSRYLHEKSRSKFMVELLVPPEKFQLEQLQGSTKAYELWLRPRLMVDAIERLQDAGVEPDVWNIEGLDQPADYQKIVAAARRHGRTNVACIVVAVREDESTVTKWLTVAARVPGFIGFAVGHTDFSEALLSWRDKTMTREEAVAWIAARYRQFVSMFERAEALAV
;
A
#
# COMPACT_ATOMS: atom_id res chain seq x y z
N MET A 1 11.39 -14.70 -28.89
CA MET A 1 10.09 -14.52 -28.22
C MET A 1 10.33 -14.68 -26.72
N ASN A 2 10.76 -13.65 -26.02
CA ASN A 2 10.83 -13.66 -24.57
C ASN A 2 9.62 -12.89 -24.05
N GLY A 3 8.69 -13.65 -23.48
CA GLY A 3 7.37 -13.24 -23.08
C GLY A 3 7.36 -12.13 -22.05
N ALA A 4 6.35 -11.31 -22.13
CA ALA A 4 5.86 -10.43 -21.10
C ALA A 4 5.59 -11.24 -19.83
N GLY A 5 6.54 -11.32 -18.89
CA GLY A 5 6.23 -12.12 -17.75
C GLY A 5 7.29 -12.40 -16.71
N ASP A 6 8.15 -11.48 -16.38
CA ASP A 6 8.83 -11.62 -15.08
C ASP A 6 8.76 -10.31 -14.27
N ALA A 7 7.59 -9.69 -14.24
CA ALA A 7 7.27 -8.72 -13.21
C ALA A 7 7.26 -9.49 -11.90
N ARG A 8 8.32 -9.38 -11.13
CA ARG A 8 8.52 -10.04 -9.83
C ARG A 8 7.30 -9.79 -8.95
N ARG A 9 6.63 -10.85 -8.51
CA ARG A 9 5.48 -10.77 -7.60
C ARG A 9 5.82 -9.93 -6.37
N LEU A 10 4.85 -9.18 -5.85
CA LEU A 10 5.04 -8.26 -4.74
C LEU A 10 3.93 -8.41 -3.70
N TYR A 11 4.24 -9.09 -2.61
CA TYR A 11 3.33 -9.29 -1.50
C TYR A 11 3.77 -8.43 -0.34
N LEU A 12 3.03 -7.35 -0.07
CA LEU A 12 3.40 -6.39 0.95
C LEU A 12 2.60 -6.61 2.24
N LEU A 13 3.33 -6.64 3.35
CA LEU A 13 2.77 -6.51 4.68
C LEU A 13 2.96 -5.06 5.15
N PRO A 14 1.91 -4.22 5.10
CA PRO A 14 2.00 -2.84 5.55
C PRO A 14 1.82 -2.74 7.07
N PHE A 15 2.74 -2.02 7.72
CA PHE A 15 2.66 -1.60 9.12
C PHE A 15 3.27 -0.21 9.35
N ASP A 16 3.12 0.65 8.37
CA ASP A 16 3.39 2.07 8.52
C ASP A 16 2.44 2.68 9.56
N ASP A 17 2.94 3.69 10.31
CA ASP A 17 2.14 4.37 11.32
C ASP A 17 1.19 5.35 10.67
N ARG A 18 0.04 4.85 10.27
CA ARG A 18 -1.09 5.72 10.02
C ARG A 18 -1.84 5.90 11.34
N ARG A 19 -2.32 7.10 11.59
CA ARG A 19 -3.23 7.38 12.73
C ARG A 19 -4.25 6.28 12.98
N THR A 20 -4.61 5.56 11.93
CA THR A 20 -5.53 4.42 11.97
C THR A 20 -4.98 3.25 12.81
N PHE A 21 -3.68 2.98 12.80
CA PHE A 21 -3.09 1.93 13.62
C PHE A 21 -3.16 2.28 15.10
N SER A 22 -2.65 3.47 15.49
CA SER A 22 -2.71 3.93 16.88
C SER A 22 -4.15 4.04 17.40
N ILE A 23 -5.08 4.56 16.58
CA ILE A 23 -6.48 4.76 16.99
C ILE A 23 -7.25 3.44 16.97
N LYS A 24 -7.17 2.64 15.91
CA LYS A 24 -8.00 1.43 15.79
C LYS A 24 -7.41 0.23 16.51
N ALA A 25 -6.10 0.01 16.42
CA ALA A 25 -5.46 -1.12 17.06
C ALA A 25 -5.20 -0.90 18.56
N LEU A 26 -5.06 0.36 19.00
CA LEU A 26 -4.69 0.67 20.37
C LEU A 26 -5.70 1.58 21.10
N GLY A 27 -6.70 2.10 20.37
CA GLY A 27 -7.74 2.97 20.94
C GLY A 27 -7.26 4.36 21.34
N TRP A 28 -6.12 4.84 20.84
CA TRP A 28 -5.50 6.09 21.26
C TRP A 28 -5.69 7.21 20.24
N ASN A 29 -6.15 8.36 20.74
CA ASN A 29 -6.31 9.58 19.96
C ASN A 29 -5.21 10.60 20.33
N GLY A 30 -4.75 11.36 19.33
CA GLY A 30 -3.77 12.44 19.53
C GLY A 30 -2.32 12.02 19.35
N VAL A 31 -1.40 12.79 19.98
CA VAL A 31 0.03 12.49 19.98
C VAL A 31 0.33 11.45 21.05
N PRO A 32 0.93 10.29 20.72
CA PRO A 32 1.21 9.25 21.69
C PRO A 32 2.17 9.74 22.78
N SER A 33 1.93 9.34 24.04
CA SER A 33 2.88 9.50 25.14
C SER A 33 4.16 8.66 24.89
N ALA A 34 5.18 8.83 25.70
CA ALA A 34 6.41 8.02 25.62
C ALA A 34 6.10 6.52 25.82
N GLU A 35 5.23 6.18 26.78
CA GLU A 35 4.80 4.80 27.03
C GLU A 35 4.00 4.23 25.85
N GLN A 36 3.03 4.99 25.33
CA GLN A 36 2.27 4.62 24.14
C GLN A 36 3.18 4.43 22.91
N SER A 37 4.18 5.29 22.75
CA SER A 37 5.18 5.17 21.67
C SER A 37 5.99 3.87 21.78
N ALA A 38 6.38 3.47 22.99
CA ALA A 38 7.06 2.21 23.25
C ALA A 38 6.16 1.00 22.93
N GLN A 39 4.87 1.07 23.28
CA GLN A 39 3.91 0.02 22.96
C GLN A 39 3.67 -0.10 21.44
N ILE A 40 3.59 1.02 20.70
CA ILE A 40 3.50 1.01 19.23
C ILE A 40 4.76 0.33 18.63
N ALA A 41 5.93 0.69 19.11
CA ALA A 41 7.18 0.08 18.65
C ALA A 41 7.24 -1.42 18.94
N ALA A 42 6.79 -1.84 20.11
CA ALA A 42 6.70 -3.26 20.49
C ALA A 42 5.70 -4.03 19.60
N ALA A 43 4.54 -3.44 19.31
CA ALA A 43 3.55 -4.03 18.40
C ALA A 43 4.11 -4.17 16.97
N LYS A 44 4.82 -3.16 16.46
CA LYS A 44 5.52 -3.24 15.16
C LYS A 44 6.58 -4.35 15.15
N GLN A 45 7.25 -4.58 16.27
CA GLN A 45 8.21 -5.67 16.38
C GLN A 45 7.55 -7.04 16.27
N VAL A 46 6.37 -7.25 16.88
CA VAL A 46 5.58 -8.49 16.74
C VAL A 46 5.16 -8.71 15.29
N PHE A 47 4.74 -7.67 14.59
CA PHE A 47 4.44 -7.74 13.15
C PHE A 47 5.65 -8.18 12.34
N TYR A 48 6.79 -7.57 12.59
CA TYR A 48 8.03 -7.89 11.89
C TYR A 48 8.48 -9.33 12.14
N GLU A 49 8.35 -9.82 13.36
CA GLU A 49 8.61 -11.22 13.70
C GLU A 49 7.66 -12.16 12.95
N GLY A 50 6.36 -11.82 12.87
CA GLY A 50 5.37 -12.56 12.09
C GLY A 50 5.72 -12.60 10.59
N PHE A 51 6.12 -11.48 10.01
CA PHE A 51 6.62 -11.43 8.63
C PHE A 51 7.83 -12.36 8.42
N ARG A 52 8.81 -12.29 9.31
CA ARG A 52 10.01 -13.13 9.22
C ARG A 52 9.68 -14.61 9.37
N ALA A 53 8.78 -14.96 10.28
CA ALA A 53 8.29 -16.33 10.46
C ALA A 53 7.57 -16.83 9.20
N ALA A 54 6.76 -16.01 8.55
CA ALA A 54 6.09 -16.35 7.30
C ALA A 54 7.10 -16.62 6.17
N VAL A 55 8.13 -15.80 6.05
CA VAL A 55 9.20 -16.00 5.06
C VAL A 55 9.99 -17.28 5.38
N ALA A 56 10.31 -17.52 6.63
CA ALA A 56 11.01 -18.74 7.05
C ALA A 56 10.20 -20.04 6.82
N THR A 57 8.87 -19.92 6.73
CA THR A 57 7.95 -21.06 6.63
C THR A 57 7.20 -21.15 5.30
N GLY A 58 7.68 -20.48 4.24
CA GLY A 58 7.18 -20.73 2.89
C GLY A 58 6.89 -19.52 2.00
N VAL A 59 6.73 -18.29 2.53
CA VAL A 59 6.58 -17.13 1.64
C VAL A 59 7.93 -16.84 0.96
N PRO A 60 7.99 -16.85 -0.38
CA PRO A 60 9.27 -16.61 -1.07
C PRO A 60 9.83 -15.23 -0.76
N LYS A 61 11.02 -15.16 -0.18
CA LYS A 61 11.67 -13.91 0.23
C LYS A 61 11.70 -12.86 -0.89
N GLN A 62 11.88 -13.30 -2.12
CA GLN A 62 11.98 -12.42 -3.28
C GLN A 62 10.65 -11.74 -3.65
N LYS A 63 9.53 -12.31 -3.20
CA LYS A 63 8.18 -11.78 -3.44
C LYS A 63 7.65 -11.02 -2.22
N ALA A 64 8.24 -11.25 -1.03
CA ALA A 64 7.80 -10.67 0.22
C ALA A 64 8.38 -9.28 0.44
N GLY A 65 7.57 -8.35 0.92
CA GLY A 65 8.00 -7.00 1.24
C GLY A 65 7.26 -6.40 2.44
N LEU A 66 7.89 -5.37 2.98
CA LEU A 66 7.38 -4.62 4.13
C LEU A 66 7.12 -3.18 3.71
N LEU A 67 5.95 -2.64 4.07
CA LEU A 67 5.66 -1.23 3.95
C LEU A 67 5.76 -0.60 5.35
N ILE A 68 6.70 0.31 5.55
CA ILE A 68 7.08 0.80 6.87
C ILE A 68 7.49 2.28 6.82
N ASP A 69 7.31 2.97 7.95
CA ASP A 69 7.80 4.34 8.22
C ASP A 69 8.95 4.34 9.25
N GLU A 70 9.59 5.49 9.42
CA GLU A 70 10.66 5.66 10.42
C GLU A 70 10.14 5.87 11.86
N ARG A 71 8.94 6.42 12.03
CA ARG A 71 8.50 7.00 13.31
C ARG A 71 8.60 6.03 14.49
N PHE A 72 8.21 4.76 14.26
CA PHE A 72 8.32 3.71 15.28
C PHE A 72 8.98 2.45 14.74
N GLY A 73 9.54 2.53 13.53
CA GLY A 73 10.04 1.38 12.78
C GLY A 73 11.52 1.45 12.39
N THR A 74 12.29 2.44 12.86
CA THR A 74 13.68 2.65 12.41
C THR A 74 14.58 1.42 12.57
N ALA A 75 14.48 0.69 13.69
CA ALA A 75 15.27 -0.52 13.93
C ALA A 75 14.88 -1.65 12.97
N ILE A 76 13.58 -1.83 12.76
CA ILE A 76 13.02 -2.82 11.83
C ILE A 76 13.42 -2.49 10.40
N LEU A 77 13.33 -1.22 10.01
CA LEU A 77 13.70 -0.74 8.69
C LEU A 77 15.17 -1.09 8.37
N ARG A 78 16.09 -0.80 9.31
CA ARG A 78 17.52 -1.12 9.17
C ARG A 78 17.77 -2.63 9.08
N ASP A 79 17.16 -3.43 9.96
CA ASP A 79 17.30 -4.89 9.94
C ASP A 79 16.72 -5.51 8.66
N ALA A 80 15.57 -5.02 8.20
CA ALA A 80 14.94 -5.49 6.96
C ALA A 80 15.82 -5.20 5.73
N LEU A 81 16.39 -4.01 5.64
CA LEU A 81 17.33 -3.63 4.57
C LEU A 81 18.60 -4.48 4.63
N ALA A 82 19.20 -4.63 5.82
CA ALA A 82 20.41 -5.45 6.01
C ALA A 82 20.18 -6.92 5.65
N ARG A 83 18.97 -7.44 5.85
CA ARG A 83 18.58 -8.79 5.45
C ARG A 83 18.23 -8.90 3.96
N GLY A 84 18.20 -7.81 3.21
CA GLY A 84 17.84 -7.80 1.79
C GLY A 84 16.36 -8.15 1.52
N TYR A 85 15.46 -7.77 2.42
CA TYR A 85 14.02 -7.80 2.14
C TYR A 85 13.61 -6.65 1.23
N THR A 86 12.51 -6.81 0.51
CA THR A 86 11.89 -5.68 -0.20
C THR A 86 11.32 -4.72 0.82
N VAL A 87 11.83 -3.50 0.86
CA VAL A 87 11.38 -2.44 1.75
C VAL A 87 10.70 -1.35 0.96
N VAL A 88 9.46 -1.06 1.33
CA VAL A 88 8.65 0.05 0.83
C VAL A 88 8.60 1.11 1.93
N TYR A 89 9.24 2.24 1.68
CA TYR A 89 9.35 3.35 2.62
C TYR A 89 8.32 4.42 2.33
N SER A 90 7.51 4.77 3.33
CA SER A 90 6.53 5.86 3.23
C SER A 90 7.21 7.20 3.36
N VAL A 91 7.16 8.02 2.31
CA VAL A 91 7.75 9.37 2.30
C VAL A 91 6.73 10.47 2.57
N GLU A 92 5.43 10.14 2.58
CA GLU A 92 4.37 11.10 2.89
C GLU A 92 4.19 11.30 4.39
N ARG A 93 3.76 12.51 4.76
CA ARG A 93 3.31 12.83 6.11
C ARG A 93 1.98 12.16 6.40
N SER A 94 1.96 11.32 7.43
CA SER A 94 0.76 10.58 7.84
C SER A 94 -0.37 11.50 8.33
N GLY A 95 -1.61 11.11 8.04
CA GLY A 95 -2.82 11.75 8.59
C GLY A 95 -3.21 13.07 7.90
N GLN A 96 -2.64 13.40 6.75
CA GLN A 96 -3.01 14.58 5.96
C GLN A 96 -4.03 14.21 4.86
N GLY A 97 -4.93 15.15 4.55
CA GLY A 97 -5.82 15.04 3.39
C GLY A 97 -5.09 15.31 2.07
N GLU A 98 -4.15 16.23 2.09
CA GLU A 98 -3.29 16.63 0.97
C GLU A 98 -1.91 16.01 1.13
N PHE A 99 -1.35 15.47 0.05
CA PHE A 99 0.01 14.92 0.07
C PHE A 99 1.04 15.99 0.42
N ASP A 100 1.87 15.71 1.42
CA ASP A 100 3.07 16.46 1.75
C ASP A 100 4.17 15.50 2.24
N PHE A 101 5.43 15.92 2.15
CA PHE A 101 6.56 15.11 2.60
C PHE A 101 6.68 15.09 4.13
N GLU A 102 6.89 13.91 4.70
CA GLU A 102 7.14 13.75 6.15
C GLU A 102 8.37 14.56 6.59
N ASN A 103 9.43 14.52 5.80
CA ASN A 103 10.69 15.21 6.08
C ASN A 103 10.83 16.54 5.32
N GLY A 104 9.74 17.10 4.80
CA GLY A 104 9.77 18.37 4.08
C GLY A 104 10.84 18.40 2.99
N LYS A 105 11.77 19.38 3.06
CA LYS A 105 12.88 19.52 2.10
C LYS A 105 13.95 18.44 2.23
N GLU A 106 14.04 17.76 3.36
CA GLU A 106 15.03 16.72 3.66
C GLU A 106 14.69 15.34 3.10
N PHE A 107 13.57 15.19 2.40
CA PHE A 107 13.13 13.89 1.87
C PHE A 107 14.19 13.22 0.99
N VAL A 108 14.93 14.00 0.19
CA VAL A 108 16.02 13.51 -0.67
C VAL A 108 17.10 12.83 0.17
N ARG A 109 17.63 13.55 1.17
CA ARG A 109 18.67 13.03 2.06
C ARG A 109 18.24 11.76 2.80
N LYS A 110 16.97 11.68 3.17
CA LYS A 110 16.40 10.49 3.80
C LYS A 110 16.38 9.30 2.86
N ILE A 111 15.95 9.47 1.63
CA ILE A 111 15.95 8.42 0.62
C ILE A 111 17.38 7.95 0.32
N GLU A 112 18.32 8.88 0.17
CA GLU A 112 19.75 8.58 -0.06
C GLU A 112 20.37 7.79 1.09
N THR A 113 20.03 8.13 2.33
CA THR A 113 20.52 7.43 3.51
C THR A 113 19.96 6.02 3.66
N LEU A 114 18.66 5.84 3.40
CA LEU A 114 17.96 4.58 3.61
C LEU A 114 18.06 3.63 2.41
N GLN A 115 18.11 4.16 1.20
CA GLN A 115 18.10 3.40 -0.06
C GLN A 115 17.05 2.27 -0.09
N PRO A 116 15.77 2.56 0.19
CA PRO A 116 14.73 1.54 0.18
C PRO A 116 14.50 0.99 -1.24
N THR A 117 13.88 -0.17 -1.35
CA THR A 117 13.52 -0.73 -2.66
C THR A 117 12.49 0.15 -3.37
N PHE A 118 11.51 0.62 -2.63
CA PHE A 118 10.48 1.54 -3.12
C PHE A 118 10.33 2.73 -2.17
N CYS A 119 10.14 3.91 -2.75
CA CYS A 119 9.56 5.07 -2.08
C CYS A 119 8.07 5.11 -2.40
N ARG A 120 7.23 5.07 -1.37
CA ARG A 120 5.78 5.06 -1.53
C ARG A 120 5.17 6.35 -1.01
N VAL A 121 4.16 6.80 -1.72
CA VAL A 121 3.25 7.88 -1.30
C VAL A 121 1.81 7.39 -1.31
N LEU A 122 1.01 7.81 -0.33
CA LEU A 122 -0.44 7.73 -0.40
C LEU A 122 -0.99 9.07 -0.88
N VAL A 123 -1.79 9.01 -1.92
CA VAL A 123 -2.41 10.19 -2.53
C VAL A 123 -3.93 10.03 -2.54
N ARG A 124 -4.63 11.02 -2.02
CA ARG A 124 -6.07 11.16 -2.21
C ARG A 124 -6.30 12.09 -3.38
N TYR A 125 -6.70 11.52 -4.52
CA TYR A 125 -6.83 12.29 -5.75
C TYR A 125 -8.15 11.95 -6.45
N ASN A 126 -9.11 12.87 -6.37
CA ASN A 126 -10.30 12.81 -7.22
C ASN A 126 -10.12 13.86 -8.32
N SER A 127 -10.11 13.44 -9.57
CA SER A 127 -9.90 14.32 -10.74
C SER A 127 -10.96 15.40 -10.88
N ARG A 128 -12.11 15.24 -10.22
CA ARG A 128 -13.21 16.20 -10.17
C ARG A 128 -13.29 16.95 -8.83
N GLY A 129 -12.30 16.74 -7.94
CA GLY A 129 -12.19 17.42 -6.68
C GLY A 129 -11.59 18.83 -6.79
N GLU A 130 -11.19 19.38 -5.66
CA GLU A 130 -10.64 20.74 -5.58
C GLU A 130 -9.39 20.89 -6.46
N ARG A 131 -9.50 21.74 -7.50
CA ARG A 131 -8.44 21.91 -8.50
C ARG A 131 -7.12 22.39 -7.90
N ALA A 132 -7.17 23.35 -6.96
CA ALA A 132 -5.97 23.91 -6.36
C ALA A 132 -5.24 22.88 -5.49
N LEU A 133 -5.97 22.07 -4.72
CA LEU A 133 -5.42 20.96 -3.95
C LEU A 133 -4.75 19.93 -4.86
N ASN A 134 -5.46 19.49 -5.89
CA ASN A 134 -4.94 18.52 -6.85
C ASN A 134 -3.66 19.03 -7.55
N GLN A 135 -3.62 20.32 -7.93
CA GLN A 135 -2.44 20.91 -8.55
C GLN A 135 -1.22 20.89 -7.61
N ARG A 136 -1.38 21.29 -6.35
CA ARG A 136 -0.28 21.26 -5.38
C ARG A 136 0.24 19.85 -5.13
N GLN A 137 -0.66 18.85 -5.07
CA GLN A 137 -0.26 17.45 -4.94
C GLN A 137 0.54 16.97 -6.16
N VAL A 138 0.06 17.29 -7.36
CA VAL A 138 0.72 16.94 -8.62
C VAL A 138 2.13 17.54 -8.69
N GLU A 139 2.33 18.82 -8.34
CA GLU A 139 3.64 19.46 -8.31
C GLU A 139 4.63 18.74 -7.41
N ARG A 140 4.19 18.36 -6.19
CA ARG A 140 5.04 17.63 -5.25
C ARG A 140 5.34 16.21 -5.73
N LEU A 141 4.35 15.52 -6.30
CA LEU A 141 4.49 14.16 -6.84
C LEU A 141 5.43 14.12 -8.04
N SER A 142 5.29 15.05 -8.97
CA SER A 142 6.17 15.16 -10.15
C SER A 142 7.62 15.45 -9.74
N ARG A 143 7.82 16.26 -8.70
CA ARG A 143 9.15 16.51 -8.13
C ARG A 143 9.76 15.23 -7.56
N LEU A 144 9.00 14.44 -6.81
CA LEU A 144 9.46 13.16 -6.26
C LEU A 144 9.75 12.16 -7.38
N SER A 145 8.83 12.02 -8.34
CA SER A 145 8.96 11.15 -9.50
C SER A 145 10.26 11.42 -10.27
N ARG A 146 10.51 12.68 -10.61
CA ARG A 146 11.73 13.11 -11.30
C ARG A 146 12.98 12.75 -10.49
N TYR A 147 13.01 13.08 -9.20
CA TYR A 147 14.15 12.75 -8.35
C TYR A 147 14.44 11.24 -8.31
N LEU A 148 13.39 10.41 -8.15
CA LEU A 148 13.56 8.97 -8.07
C LEU A 148 14.11 8.38 -9.37
N HIS A 149 13.63 8.84 -10.53
CA HIS A 149 14.07 8.34 -11.82
C HIS A 149 15.46 8.82 -12.24
N GLU A 150 15.80 10.08 -11.92
CA GLU A 150 17.05 10.66 -12.38
C GLU A 150 18.22 10.42 -11.43
N LYS A 151 17.96 10.30 -10.11
CA LYS A 151 19.00 10.38 -9.08
C LYS A 151 18.95 9.29 -8.03
N SER A 152 17.98 8.40 -8.06
CA SER A 152 17.83 7.35 -7.07
C SER A 152 17.84 5.96 -7.69
N ARG A 153 18.17 4.95 -6.87
CA ARG A 153 17.97 3.54 -7.23
C ARG A 153 16.64 3.00 -6.71
N SER A 154 15.98 3.75 -5.85
CA SER A 154 14.66 3.38 -5.33
C SER A 154 13.60 3.58 -6.39
N LYS A 155 12.70 2.63 -6.50
CA LYS A 155 11.53 2.70 -7.36
C LYS A 155 10.42 3.55 -6.74
N PHE A 156 9.52 4.05 -7.57
CA PHE A 156 8.39 4.85 -7.14
C PHE A 156 7.10 4.03 -7.06
N MET A 157 6.40 4.12 -5.93
CA MET A 157 5.08 3.51 -5.73
C MET A 157 4.07 4.58 -5.34
N VAL A 158 2.97 4.65 -6.06
CA VAL A 158 1.84 5.52 -5.71
C VAL A 158 0.67 4.67 -5.22
N GLU A 159 0.28 4.84 -3.98
CA GLU A 159 -0.99 4.33 -3.47
C GLU A 159 -2.06 5.38 -3.71
N LEU A 160 -2.97 5.05 -4.62
CA LEU A 160 -4.01 5.94 -5.09
C LEU A 160 -5.34 5.61 -4.40
N LEU A 161 -5.84 6.56 -3.63
CA LEU A 161 -7.21 6.56 -3.12
C LEU A 161 -8.02 7.61 -3.87
N VAL A 162 -9.24 7.25 -4.24
CA VAL A 162 -10.16 8.17 -4.92
C VAL A 162 -11.41 8.36 -4.06
N PRO A 163 -11.36 9.25 -3.05
CA PRO A 163 -12.52 9.52 -2.21
C PRO A 163 -13.62 10.24 -2.99
N PRO A 164 -14.91 10.00 -2.63
CA PRO A 164 -16.01 10.72 -3.26
C PRO A 164 -16.02 12.19 -2.84
N GLU A 165 -16.35 13.05 -3.78
CA GLU A 165 -16.73 14.43 -3.49
C GLU A 165 -18.21 14.49 -3.07
N LYS A 166 -18.56 15.50 -2.28
CA LYS A 166 -19.93 15.65 -1.75
C LYS A 166 -20.99 15.64 -2.87
N PHE A 167 -20.79 16.40 -3.94
CA PHE A 167 -21.71 16.46 -5.07
C PHE A 167 -21.89 15.11 -5.79
N GLN A 168 -20.84 14.26 -5.80
CA GLN A 168 -20.90 12.92 -6.40
C GLN A 168 -21.81 12.00 -5.57
N LEU A 169 -21.72 12.08 -4.25
CA LEU A 169 -22.64 11.33 -3.39
C LEU A 169 -24.07 11.85 -3.50
N GLU A 170 -24.26 13.17 -3.58
CA GLU A 170 -25.57 13.77 -3.80
C GLU A 170 -26.22 13.28 -5.10
N GLN A 171 -25.46 13.22 -6.20
CA GLN A 171 -25.92 12.65 -7.48
C GLN A 171 -26.29 11.16 -7.39
N LEU A 172 -25.67 10.43 -6.50
CA LEU A 172 -25.93 9.01 -6.22
C LEU A 172 -26.88 8.79 -5.02
N GLN A 173 -27.65 9.81 -4.65
CA GLN A 173 -28.64 9.75 -3.55
C GLN A 173 -28.01 9.31 -2.21
N GLY A 174 -26.74 9.68 -1.97
CA GLY A 174 -25.99 9.31 -0.78
C GLY A 174 -25.40 7.90 -0.78
N SER A 175 -25.56 7.14 -1.88
CA SER A 175 -25.11 5.76 -1.95
C SER A 175 -23.59 5.65 -2.15
N THR A 176 -22.86 5.36 -1.09
CA THR A 176 -21.41 5.04 -1.15
C THR A 176 -21.17 3.77 -1.98
N LYS A 177 -22.04 2.78 -1.87
CA LYS A 177 -21.95 1.54 -2.67
C LYS A 177 -22.08 1.80 -4.17
N ALA A 178 -22.96 2.69 -4.59
CA ALA A 178 -23.07 3.08 -5.99
C ALA A 178 -21.82 3.83 -6.47
N TYR A 179 -21.25 4.68 -5.60
CA TYR A 179 -19.98 5.34 -5.88
C TYR A 179 -18.86 4.32 -6.12
N GLU A 180 -18.69 3.37 -5.22
CA GLU A 180 -17.63 2.35 -5.27
C GLU A 180 -17.74 1.45 -6.49
N LEU A 181 -18.96 1.05 -6.86
CA LEU A 181 -19.17 0.12 -7.96
C LEU A 181 -19.13 0.79 -9.34
N TRP A 182 -19.61 2.03 -9.47
CA TRP A 182 -19.86 2.61 -10.80
C TRP A 182 -19.01 3.85 -11.09
N LEU A 183 -18.73 4.67 -10.09
CA LEU A 183 -18.04 5.93 -10.32
C LEU A 183 -16.55 5.86 -9.99
N ARG A 184 -16.17 5.27 -8.85
CA ARG A 184 -14.78 5.16 -8.41
C ARG A 184 -13.86 4.47 -9.43
N PRO A 185 -14.23 3.35 -10.09
CA PRO A 185 -13.34 2.74 -11.08
C PRO A 185 -12.99 3.66 -12.25
N ARG A 186 -13.96 4.45 -12.71
CA ARG A 186 -13.77 5.42 -13.81
C ARG A 186 -12.89 6.60 -13.37
N LEU A 187 -13.15 7.12 -12.17
CA LEU A 187 -12.36 8.21 -11.60
C LEU A 187 -10.92 7.78 -11.29
N MET A 188 -10.70 6.51 -10.98
CA MET A 188 -9.36 5.96 -10.76
C MET A 188 -8.56 5.90 -12.07
N VAL A 189 -9.16 5.49 -13.17
CA VAL A 189 -8.56 5.58 -14.52
C VAL A 189 -8.20 7.03 -14.85
N ASP A 190 -9.16 7.94 -14.71
CA ASP A 190 -8.96 9.38 -14.98
C ASP A 190 -7.87 10.01 -14.08
N ALA A 191 -7.79 9.56 -12.81
CA ALA A 191 -6.75 10.00 -11.89
C ALA A 191 -5.35 9.52 -12.33
N ILE A 192 -5.20 8.26 -12.70
CA ILE A 192 -3.95 7.70 -13.21
C ILE A 192 -3.49 8.47 -14.45
N GLU A 193 -4.38 8.68 -15.40
CA GLU A 193 -4.07 9.39 -16.64
C GLU A 193 -3.63 10.83 -16.41
N ARG A 194 -4.34 11.58 -15.56
CA ARG A 194 -3.99 12.97 -15.23
C ARG A 194 -2.68 13.09 -14.47
N LEU A 195 -2.40 12.17 -13.55
CA LEU A 195 -1.14 12.13 -12.82
C LEU A 195 0.03 11.86 -13.78
N GLN A 196 -0.12 10.91 -14.70
CA GLN A 196 0.88 10.62 -15.72
C GLN A 196 1.10 11.79 -16.69
N ASP A 197 0.02 12.46 -17.15
CA ASP A 197 0.11 13.64 -18.02
C ASP A 197 0.87 14.79 -17.35
N ALA A 198 0.87 14.82 -16.04
CA ALA A 198 1.62 15.79 -15.24
C ALA A 198 3.04 15.32 -14.85
N GLY A 199 3.52 14.20 -15.40
CA GLY A 199 4.87 13.70 -15.16
C GLY A 199 5.05 12.92 -13.86
N VAL A 200 3.97 12.37 -13.32
CA VAL A 200 4.03 11.42 -12.20
C VAL A 200 4.14 10.01 -12.77
N GLU A 201 5.33 9.41 -12.68
CA GLU A 201 5.69 8.15 -13.33
C GLU A 201 6.03 7.07 -12.30
N PRO A 202 5.03 6.42 -11.67
CA PRO A 202 5.32 5.33 -10.74
C PRO A 202 5.69 4.04 -11.47
N ASP A 203 6.59 3.25 -10.86
CA ASP A 203 6.85 1.88 -11.27
C ASP A 203 5.72 0.93 -10.87
N VAL A 204 5.02 1.26 -9.77
CA VAL A 204 3.91 0.47 -9.25
C VAL A 204 2.77 1.39 -8.81
N TRP A 205 1.58 1.12 -9.33
CA TRP A 205 0.33 1.65 -8.80
C TRP A 205 -0.23 0.69 -7.76
N ASN A 206 -0.42 1.17 -6.52
CA ASN A 206 -1.12 0.47 -5.46
C ASN A 206 -2.52 1.06 -5.35
N ILE A 207 -3.54 0.32 -5.76
CA ILE A 207 -4.90 0.82 -5.90
C ILE A 207 -5.89 0.12 -4.97
N GLU A 208 -6.94 0.83 -4.59
CA GLU A 208 -8.07 0.23 -3.86
C GLU A 208 -8.70 -0.90 -4.67
N GLY A 209 -9.12 -1.96 -3.99
CA GLY A 209 -9.75 -3.10 -4.63
C GLY A 209 -11.03 -2.74 -5.40
N LEU A 210 -11.29 -3.49 -6.45
CA LEU A 210 -12.43 -3.35 -7.35
C LEU A 210 -13.19 -4.67 -7.47
N ASP A 211 -14.48 -4.59 -7.76
CA ASP A 211 -15.34 -5.76 -7.79
C ASP A 211 -15.33 -6.51 -9.12
N GLN A 212 -14.99 -5.82 -10.21
CA GLN A 212 -15.13 -6.35 -11.56
C GLN A 212 -13.78 -6.52 -12.27
N PRO A 213 -13.50 -7.68 -12.89
CA PRO A 213 -12.26 -7.90 -13.65
C PRO A 213 -12.02 -6.85 -14.74
N ALA A 214 -13.09 -6.43 -15.42
CA ALA A 214 -13.01 -5.43 -16.48
C ALA A 214 -12.47 -4.07 -16.00
N ASP A 215 -12.74 -3.70 -14.75
CA ASP A 215 -12.23 -2.45 -14.20
C ASP A 215 -10.73 -2.54 -13.86
N TYR A 216 -10.26 -3.68 -13.35
CA TYR A 216 -8.83 -3.95 -13.20
C TYR A 216 -8.08 -3.90 -14.54
N GLN A 217 -8.69 -4.45 -15.62
CA GLN A 217 -8.11 -4.39 -16.96
C GLN A 217 -7.96 -2.93 -17.44
N LYS A 218 -8.96 -2.08 -17.21
CA LYS A 218 -8.90 -0.64 -17.53
C LYS A 218 -7.80 0.07 -16.75
N ILE A 219 -7.63 -0.26 -15.46
CA ILE A 219 -6.54 0.27 -14.65
C ILE A 219 -5.17 -0.10 -15.24
N VAL A 220 -4.97 -1.36 -15.61
CA VAL A 220 -3.70 -1.78 -16.25
C VAL A 220 -3.49 -1.05 -17.57
N ALA A 221 -4.53 -0.91 -18.39
CA ALA A 221 -4.45 -0.19 -19.66
C ALA A 221 -4.05 1.28 -19.45
N ALA A 222 -4.68 1.97 -18.49
CA ALA A 222 -4.32 3.34 -18.12
C ALA A 222 -2.89 3.43 -17.55
N ALA A 223 -2.52 2.53 -16.64
CA ALA A 223 -1.18 2.50 -16.06
C ALA A 223 -0.08 2.33 -17.10
N ARG A 224 -0.36 1.55 -18.17
CA ARG A 224 0.60 1.20 -19.23
C ARG A 224 0.46 2.03 -20.51
N ARG A 225 -0.42 3.02 -20.55
CA ARG A 225 -0.58 3.86 -21.73
C ARG A 225 0.74 4.52 -22.17
N HIS A 226 0.83 4.90 -23.42
CA HIS A 226 2.01 5.57 -24.00
C HIS A 226 3.34 4.83 -23.80
N GLY A 227 3.31 3.48 -23.90
CA GLY A 227 4.50 2.65 -23.87
C GLY A 227 5.08 2.33 -22.49
N ARG A 228 4.35 2.58 -21.39
CA ARG A 228 4.76 2.27 -20.01
C ARG A 228 4.63 0.77 -19.70
N THR A 229 5.18 -0.09 -20.53
CA THR A 229 4.97 -1.56 -20.47
C THR A 229 5.46 -2.21 -19.18
N ASN A 230 6.44 -1.60 -18.50
CA ASN A 230 7.03 -2.12 -17.26
C ASN A 230 6.28 -1.73 -16.00
N VAL A 231 5.27 -0.84 -16.09
CA VAL A 231 4.48 -0.44 -14.95
C VAL A 231 3.57 -1.58 -14.50
N ALA A 232 3.57 -1.84 -13.21
CA ALA A 232 2.76 -2.87 -12.58
C ALA A 232 1.70 -2.27 -11.64
N CYS A 233 0.71 -3.09 -11.29
CA CYS A 233 -0.31 -2.76 -10.31
C CYS A 233 -0.31 -3.77 -9.16
N ILE A 234 -0.66 -3.31 -7.96
CA ILE A 234 -1.01 -4.14 -6.81
C ILE A 234 -2.31 -3.63 -6.19
N VAL A 235 -2.96 -4.48 -5.41
CA VAL A 235 -4.21 -4.10 -4.71
C VAL A 235 -3.90 -3.76 -3.26
N VAL A 236 -4.41 -2.62 -2.80
CA VAL A 236 -4.49 -2.32 -1.37
C VAL A 236 -5.89 -2.64 -0.86
N ALA A 237 -5.95 -3.38 0.24
CA ALA A 237 -7.17 -3.62 0.98
C ALA A 237 -7.06 -2.91 2.34
N VAL A 238 -7.79 -1.79 2.47
CA VAL A 238 -7.79 -0.97 3.68
C VAL A 238 -9.21 -0.92 4.23
N ARG A 239 -9.40 -1.39 5.47
CA ARG A 239 -10.66 -1.30 6.23
C ARG A 239 -11.83 -2.15 5.71
N GLU A 240 -11.57 -3.15 4.90
CA GLU A 240 -12.60 -4.03 4.37
C GLU A 240 -12.72 -5.32 5.22
N ASP A 241 -13.87 -5.94 5.12
CA ASP A 241 -14.07 -7.27 5.70
C ASP A 241 -13.31 -8.32 4.90
N GLU A 242 -13.06 -9.48 5.54
CA GLU A 242 -12.27 -10.57 4.94
C GLU A 242 -12.84 -11.07 3.62
N SER A 243 -14.16 -11.10 3.47
CA SER A 243 -14.82 -11.61 2.26
C SER A 243 -14.55 -10.67 1.08
N THR A 244 -14.61 -9.38 1.31
CA THR A 244 -14.30 -8.33 0.34
C THR A 244 -12.82 -8.36 -0.06
N VAL A 245 -11.91 -8.47 0.93
CA VAL A 245 -10.47 -8.60 0.66
C VAL A 245 -10.18 -9.83 -0.19
N THR A 246 -10.74 -10.99 0.19
CA THR A 246 -10.61 -12.25 -0.55
C THR A 246 -11.07 -12.11 -2.00
N LYS A 247 -12.23 -11.50 -2.21
CA LYS A 247 -12.79 -11.25 -3.53
C LYS A 247 -11.84 -10.39 -4.37
N TRP A 248 -11.41 -9.26 -3.85
CA TRP A 248 -10.55 -8.33 -4.57
C TRP A 248 -9.20 -8.95 -4.95
N LEU A 249 -8.56 -9.66 -4.03
CA LEU A 249 -7.30 -10.36 -4.31
C LEU A 249 -7.48 -11.45 -5.38
N THR A 250 -8.57 -12.22 -5.30
CA THR A 250 -8.87 -13.29 -6.25
C THR A 250 -9.13 -12.73 -7.65
N VAL A 251 -9.86 -11.62 -7.75
CA VAL A 251 -10.16 -10.98 -9.03
C VAL A 251 -8.89 -10.37 -9.63
N ALA A 252 -8.12 -9.61 -8.83
CA ALA A 252 -6.90 -8.95 -9.29
C ALA A 252 -5.84 -9.96 -9.75
N ALA A 253 -5.66 -11.07 -9.04
CA ALA A 253 -4.68 -12.11 -9.37
C ALA A 253 -4.86 -12.69 -10.78
N ARG A 254 -6.09 -12.65 -11.31
CA ARG A 254 -6.42 -13.15 -12.65
C ARG A 254 -6.23 -12.13 -13.76
N VAL A 255 -5.85 -10.89 -13.43
CA VAL A 255 -5.66 -9.82 -14.41
C VAL A 255 -4.17 -9.60 -14.68
N PRO A 256 -3.67 -9.90 -15.88
CA PRO A 256 -2.27 -9.64 -16.24
C PRO A 256 -1.90 -8.17 -16.02
N GLY A 257 -0.84 -7.93 -15.25
CA GLY A 257 -0.41 -6.59 -14.85
C GLY A 257 -0.60 -6.30 -13.36
N PHE A 258 -1.49 -7.05 -12.69
CA PHE A 258 -1.51 -7.11 -11.23
C PHE A 258 -0.50 -8.16 -10.75
N ILE A 259 0.46 -7.71 -9.94
CA ILE A 259 1.60 -8.54 -9.52
C ILE A 259 1.56 -8.89 -8.02
N GLY A 260 0.55 -8.46 -7.29
CA GLY A 260 0.45 -8.72 -5.86
C GLY A 260 -0.51 -7.79 -5.12
N PHE A 261 -0.21 -7.58 -3.86
CA PHE A 261 -1.09 -6.88 -2.93
C PHE A 261 -0.34 -6.18 -1.80
N ALA A 262 -1.03 -5.25 -1.14
CA ALA A 262 -0.69 -4.70 0.17
C ALA A 262 -1.90 -4.90 1.09
N VAL A 263 -1.88 -5.97 1.89
CA VAL A 263 -2.95 -6.28 2.86
C VAL A 263 -2.41 -6.10 4.27
N GLY A 264 -3.06 -5.24 5.04
CA GLY A 264 -2.46 -4.68 6.22
C GLY A 264 -3.24 -4.84 7.51
N HIS A 265 -2.92 -3.94 8.40
CA HIS A 265 -3.16 -3.95 9.83
C HIS A 265 -4.60 -4.22 10.30
N THR A 266 -5.61 -4.03 9.47
CA THR A 266 -7.00 -4.35 9.86
C THR A 266 -7.18 -5.84 10.08
N ASP A 267 -6.56 -6.65 9.21
CA ASP A 267 -6.62 -8.11 9.28
C ASP A 267 -5.75 -8.70 10.40
N PHE A 268 -4.78 -7.93 10.91
CA PHE A 268 -3.82 -8.37 11.91
C PHE A 268 -4.04 -7.73 13.30
N SER A 269 -4.95 -6.76 13.40
CA SER A 269 -5.19 -6.02 14.64
C SER A 269 -5.70 -6.90 15.79
N GLU A 270 -6.47 -7.94 15.50
CA GLU A 270 -6.98 -8.87 16.50
C GLU A 270 -5.84 -9.55 17.28
N ALA A 271 -4.85 -10.09 16.59
CA ALA A 271 -3.71 -10.73 17.25
C ALA A 271 -2.90 -9.75 18.10
N LEU A 272 -2.76 -8.50 17.66
CA LEU A 272 -2.06 -7.47 18.44
C LEU A 272 -2.84 -7.02 19.66
N LEU A 273 -4.16 -6.87 19.53
CA LEU A 273 -5.04 -6.54 20.66
C LEU A 273 -5.01 -7.65 21.70
N SER A 274 -5.16 -8.90 21.27
CA SER A 274 -5.10 -10.08 22.13
C SER A 274 -3.74 -10.21 22.83
N TRP A 275 -2.64 -9.94 22.14
CA TRP A 275 -1.31 -9.90 22.75
C TRP A 275 -1.17 -8.75 23.76
N ARG A 276 -1.62 -7.54 23.42
CA ARG A 276 -1.62 -6.40 24.33
C ARG A 276 -2.42 -6.68 25.60
N ASP A 277 -3.59 -7.27 25.46
CA ASP A 277 -4.54 -7.57 26.53
C ASP A 277 -4.17 -8.87 27.28
N LYS A 278 -3.02 -9.46 26.94
CA LYS A 278 -2.46 -10.69 27.55
C LYS A 278 -3.38 -11.92 27.44
N THR A 279 -4.29 -11.93 26.48
CA THR A 279 -5.11 -13.10 26.11
C THR A 279 -4.43 -14.01 25.10
N MET A 280 -3.32 -13.54 24.51
CA MET A 280 -2.46 -14.25 23.57
C MET A 280 -0.99 -13.96 23.93
N THR A 281 -0.14 -14.98 23.88
CA THR A 281 1.31 -14.80 24.05
C THR A 281 1.93 -14.09 22.83
N ARG A 282 3.17 -13.63 22.96
CA ARG A 282 3.90 -13.04 21.83
C ARG A 282 4.11 -14.05 20.71
N GLU A 283 4.47 -15.27 21.07
CA GLU A 283 4.73 -16.37 20.16
C GLU A 283 3.46 -16.75 19.36
N GLU A 284 2.31 -16.80 20.03
CA GLU A 284 1.01 -17.05 19.39
C GLU A 284 0.63 -15.93 18.43
N ALA A 285 0.84 -14.66 18.80
CA ALA A 285 0.58 -13.52 17.93
C ALA A 285 1.48 -13.53 16.70
N VAL A 286 2.77 -13.82 16.86
CA VAL A 286 3.73 -13.98 15.76
C VAL A 286 3.31 -15.12 14.83
N ALA A 287 2.94 -16.28 15.38
CA ALA A 287 2.50 -17.41 14.58
C ALA A 287 1.20 -17.13 13.82
N TRP A 288 0.26 -16.43 14.45
CA TRP A 288 -1.01 -16.02 13.85
C TRP A 288 -0.78 -15.06 12.66
N ILE A 289 0.05 -14.02 12.86
CA ILE A 289 0.40 -13.06 11.81
C ILE A 289 1.08 -13.78 10.63
N ALA A 290 2.01 -14.69 10.93
CA ALA A 290 2.70 -15.46 9.91
C ALA A 290 1.74 -16.36 9.11
N ALA A 291 0.81 -17.04 9.77
CA ALA A 291 -0.19 -17.88 9.14
C ALA A 291 -1.13 -17.06 8.24
N ARG A 292 -1.59 -15.91 8.73
CA ARG A 292 -2.50 -15.02 8.00
C ARG A 292 -1.85 -14.42 6.75
N TYR A 293 -0.62 -13.97 6.86
CA TYR A 293 0.12 -13.46 5.70
C TYR A 293 0.33 -14.55 4.64
N ARG A 294 0.71 -15.78 5.05
CA ARG A 294 0.80 -16.93 4.12
C ARG A 294 -0.53 -17.28 3.46
N GLN A 295 -1.64 -17.14 4.18
CA GLN A 295 -2.98 -17.37 3.63
C GLN A 295 -3.27 -16.42 2.46
N PHE A 296 -3.00 -15.12 2.61
CA PHE A 296 -3.17 -14.15 1.52
C PHE A 296 -2.26 -14.45 0.32
N VAL A 297 -1.00 -14.79 0.57
CA VAL A 297 -0.06 -15.18 -0.50
C VAL A 297 -0.59 -16.41 -1.25
N SER A 298 -0.96 -17.47 -0.54
CA SER A 298 -1.49 -18.70 -1.15
C SER A 298 -2.78 -18.47 -1.90
N MET A 299 -3.64 -17.59 -1.41
CA MET A 299 -4.90 -17.22 -2.07
C MET A 299 -4.62 -16.52 -3.41
N PHE A 300 -3.73 -15.55 -3.42
CA PHE A 300 -3.36 -14.82 -4.63
C PHE A 300 -2.72 -15.76 -5.67
N GLU A 301 -1.76 -16.58 -5.28
CA GLU A 301 -1.06 -17.52 -6.16
C GLU A 301 -1.99 -18.60 -6.74
N ARG A 302 -2.92 -19.13 -5.94
CA ARG A 302 -3.94 -20.08 -6.44
C ARG A 302 -4.89 -19.45 -7.45
N ALA A 303 -5.34 -18.22 -7.17
CA ALA A 303 -6.24 -17.52 -8.07
C ALA A 303 -5.57 -17.19 -9.40
N GLU A 304 -4.29 -16.84 -9.39
CA GLU A 304 -3.47 -16.62 -10.56
C GLU A 304 -3.29 -17.90 -11.40
N ALA A 305 -2.97 -19.01 -10.75
CA ALA A 305 -2.80 -20.29 -11.43
C ALA A 305 -4.08 -20.80 -12.14
N LEU A 306 -5.26 -20.37 -11.68
CA LEU A 306 -6.54 -20.70 -12.33
C LEU A 306 -6.89 -19.80 -13.52
N ALA A 307 -6.09 -18.75 -13.79
CA ALA A 307 -6.30 -17.82 -14.90
C ALA A 307 -5.48 -18.16 -16.15
N VAL A 308 -4.55 -19.10 -16.03
CA VAL A 308 -3.71 -19.67 -17.11
C VAL A 308 -4.37 -20.92 -17.66
#